data_e49d7a23a86a5b5f91321aeea2f8db15
#
_entry.id   e49d7a23a86a5b5f91321aeea2f8db15
#
_cell.length_a   1.000
_cell.length_b   1.000
_cell.length_c   1.000
_cell.angle_alpha   90.00
_cell.angle_beta   90.00
_cell.angle_gamma   90.00
#
_symmetry.space_group_name_H-M   'P 1'
#
loop_
_entity.id
_entity.type
_entity.pdbx_description
1 polymer ?
#
loop_
_entity_poly.entity_id
_entity_poly.type
_entity_poly.pdbx_seq_one_letter_code
_entity_poly.pdbx_strand_id
1 'polypeptide(L)'
;MKRARLIYNPTSGREILKRHLAEILEKLEIAGYEASCHATTGAGDATAAARIAVERQYDVVIAAGGDGTINEVVNGLAEQECRPKLGIIPSGTTNDFARALHIPRDIGAAVDIITKGDRIPVDIGRINDRYFINIAGGGRITELTYEVPSKLKTMLGQLAYYLKGMEMLPSIKASDISIEYDGKLFEGEAMLFLVGLTNSIGGFEKIAPDSSINDGLFSLLILKKINLAEFIRVATLAIRGEHVNDPNVIYAKASRIKVHSNEKVQLNLDGEFGGLLPAEFANLYRHLEVFVPIDDIRPLDKPTDWVPGQRYS
;
A
#
# COMPACT_ATOMS: atom_id res chain seq x y z
N MET A 1 11.39 -22.37 -19.92
CA MET A 1 12.09 -21.81 -18.74
C MET A 1 11.29 -20.61 -18.29
N LYS A 2 10.98 -20.48 -17.01
CA LYS A 2 10.25 -19.32 -16.49
C LYS A 2 11.16 -18.08 -16.48
N ARG A 3 10.63 -16.91 -16.79
CA ARG A 3 11.40 -15.65 -16.88
C ARG A 3 11.06 -14.71 -15.73
N ALA A 4 12.09 -14.20 -15.04
CA ALA A 4 11.96 -13.25 -13.95
C ALA A 4 12.59 -11.89 -14.28
N ARG A 5 11.87 -10.79 -14.06
CA ARG A 5 12.36 -9.42 -14.20
C ARG A 5 12.46 -8.76 -12.84
N LEU A 6 13.68 -8.53 -12.37
CA LEU A 6 13.94 -7.74 -11.18
C LEU A 6 13.97 -6.25 -11.55
N ILE A 7 13.04 -5.46 -11.01
CA ILE A 7 13.00 -4.00 -11.13
C ILE A 7 13.41 -3.43 -9.77
N TYR A 8 14.54 -2.74 -9.70
CA TYR A 8 15.08 -2.30 -8.43
C TYR A 8 15.47 -0.82 -8.41
N ASN A 9 15.24 -0.17 -7.28
CA ASN A 9 15.72 1.18 -7.04
C ASN A 9 17.16 1.14 -6.52
N PRO A 10 18.16 1.59 -7.31
CA PRO A 10 19.56 1.48 -6.95
C PRO A 10 19.98 2.34 -5.76
N THR A 11 19.17 3.34 -5.36
CA THR A 11 19.44 4.23 -4.22
C THR A 11 18.69 3.84 -2.95
N SER A 12 17.76 2.88 -3.04
CA SER A 12 16.97 2.42 -1.89
C SER A 12 17.85 1.71 -0.85
N GLY A 13 17.49 1.85 0.43
CA GLY A 13 18.16 1.15 1.53
C GLY A 13 19.66 1.39 1.61
N ARG A 14 20.16 2.60 1.30
CA ARG A 14 21.60 2.93 1.23
C ARG A 14 22.36 2.03 0.25
N GLU A 15 21.77 1.80 -0.93
CA GLU A 15 22.34 1.00 -2.03
C GLU A 15 22.56 -0.49 -1.72
N ILE A 16 21.85 -1.02 -0.72
CA ILE A 16 22.00 -2.42 -0.30
C ILE A 16 21.68 -3.39 -1.43
N LEU A 17 20.69 -3.06 -2.27
CA LEU A 17 20.27 -3.89 -3.41
C LEU A 17 21.38 -4.09 -4.45
N LYS A 18 22.19 -3.05 -4.72
CA LYS A 18 23.33 -3.18 -5.63
C LYS A 18 24.36 -4.21 -5.16
N ARG A 19 24.58 -4.29 -3.83
CA ARG A 19 25.55 -5.22 -3.24
C ARG A 19 25.09 -6.67 -3.30
N HIS A 20 23.77 -6.88 -3.24
CA HIS A 20 23.18 -8.23 -3.25
C HIS A 20 22.67 -8.66 -4.63
N LEU A 21 22.85 -7.83 -5.68
CA LEU A 21 22.28 -8.10 -7.00
C LEU A 21 22.73 -9.46 -7.56
N ALA A 22 24.01 -9.78 -7.47
CA ALA A 22 24.55 -11.05 -7.96
C ALA A 22 23.92 -12.24 -7.21
N GLU A 23 23.83 -12.16 -5.88
CA GLU A 23 23.22 -13.19 -5.03
C GLU A 23 21.73 -13.39 -5.36
N ILE A 24 20.98 -12.30 -5.56
CA ILE A 24 19.56 -12.35 -5.94
C ILE A 24 19.38 -13.08 -7.27
N LEU A 25 20.16 -12.70 -8.29
CA LEU A 25 20.07 -13.31 -9.62
C LEU A 25 20.47 -14.79 -9.59
N GLU A 26 21.55 -15.14 -8.88
CA GLU A 26 22.00 -16.53 -8.72
C GLU A 26 20.92 -17.40 -8.05
N LYS A 27 20.29 -16.94 -6.96
CA LYS A 27 19.21 -17.67 -6.30
C LYS A 27 18.01 -17.89 -7.24
N LEU A 28 17.66 -16.89 -8.05
CA LEU A 28 16.57 -17.02 -9.04
C LEU A 28 16.93 -18.03 -10.14
N GLU A 29 18.16 -18.02 -10.64
CA GLU A 29 18.64 -18.97 -11.65
C GLU A 29 18.66 -20.42 -11.10
N ILE A 30 19.15 -20.62 -9.87
CA ILE A 30 19.10 -21.93 -9.17
C ILE A 30 17.65 -22.42 -9.05
N ALA A 31 16.70 -21.51 -8.83
CA ALA A 31 15.27 -21.85 -8.77
C ALA A 31 14.61 -22.07 -10.15
N GLY A 32 15.40 -22.01 -11.24
CA GLY A 32 14.95 -22.31 -12.61
C GLY A 32 14.36 -21.12 -13.37
N TYR A 33 14.63 -19.88 -12.91
CA TYR A 33 14.24 -18.68 -13.67
C TYR A 33 15.38 -18.19 -14.57
N GLU A 34 15.05 -17.77 -15.79
CA GLU A 34 15.90 -16.88 -16.59
C GLU A 34 15.76 -15.46 -16.01
N ALA A 35 16.74 -15.06 -15.19
CA ALA A 35 16.67 -13.82 -14.43
C ALA A 35 17.32 -12.65 -15.18
N SER A 36 16.68 -11.49 -15.15
CA SER A 36 17.22 -10.23 -15.66
C SER A 36 16.85 -9.07 -14.74
N CYS A 37 17.60 -7.97 -14.79
CA CYS A 37 17.36 -6.83 -13.92
C CYS A 37 17.18 -5.51 -14.69
N HIS A 38 16.52 -4.55 -14.06
CA HIS A 38 16.36 -3.16 -14.48
C HIS A 38 16.56 -2.24 -13.27
N ALA A 39 17.57 -1.38 -13.36
CA ALA A 39 17.80 -0.34 -12.34
C ALA A 39 16.95 0.88 -12.70
N THR A 40 16.11 1.34 -11.80
CA THR A 40 15.29 2.54 -12.02
C THR A 40 16.14 3.80 -12.03
N THR A 41 15.79 4.76 -12.86
CA THR A 41 16.51 6.02 -13.06
C THR A 41 15.76 7.23 -12.51
N GLY A 42 14.46 7.09 -12.22
CA GLY A 42 13.61 8.18 -11.69
C GLY A 42 12.16 7.76 -11.56
N ALA A 43 11.32 8.71 -11.20
CA ALA A 43 9.88 8.51 -11.06
C ALA A 43 9.23 8.04 -12.37
N GLY A 44 8.35 7.04 -12.28
CA GLY A 44 7.64 6.44 -13.41
C GLY A 44 8.44 5.37 -14.18
N ASP A 45 9.75 5.23 -13.94
CA ASP A 45 10.59 4.28 -14.66
C ASP A 45 10.26 2.83 -14.26
N ALA A 46 9.96 2.57 -12.98
CA ALA A 46 9.52 1.24 -12.55
C ALA A 46 8.18 0.84 -13.19
N THR A 47 7.26 1.79 -13.38
CA THR A 47 6.00 1.56 -14.11
C THR A 47 6.25 1.18 -15.56
N ALA A 48 7.11 1.92 -16.25
CA ALA A 48 7.47 1.63 -17.63
C ALA A 48 8.17 0.25 -17.77
N ALA A 49 9.10 -0.05 -16.88
CA ALA A 49 9.81 -1.33 -16.86
C ALA A 49 8.87 -2.53 -16.59
N ALA A 50 7.88 -2.35 -15.72
CA ALA A 50 6.86 -3.36 -15.45
C ALA A 50 5.96 -3.61 -16.66
N ARG A 51 5.51 -2.56 -17.37
CA ARG A 51 4.75 -2.70 -18.63
C ARG A 51 5.55 -3.45 -19.70
N ILE A 52 6.82 -3.10 -19.88
CA ILE A 52 7.73 -3.82 -20.81
C ILE A 52 7.86 -5.30 -20.40
N ALA A 53 7.89 -5.61 -19.10
CA ALA A 53 7.94 -6.99 -18.64
C ALA A 53 6.65 -7.76 -19.00
N VAL A 54 5.48 -7.12 -18.91
CA VAL A 54 4.21 -7.70 -19.37
C VAL A 54 4.24 -7.94 -20.86
N GLU A 55 4.59 -6.95 -21.69
CA GLU A 55 4.67 -7.05 -23.15
C GLU A 55 5.63 -8.16 -23.59
N ARG A 56 6.71 -8.36 -22.84
CA ARG A 56 7.70 -9.41 -23.10
C ARG A 56 7.35 -10.75 -22.46
N GLN A 57 6.16 -10.89 -21.88
CA GLN A 57 5.62 -12.11 -21.28
C GLN A 57 6.54 -12.73 -20.22
N TYR A 58 7.02 -11.90 -19.28
CA TYR A 58 7.70 -12.42 -18.10
C TYR A 58 6.70 -13.13 -17.19
N ASP A 59 7.11 -14.24 -16.55
CA ASP A 59 6.29 -14.99 -15.62
C ASP A 59 6.23 -14.32 -14.23
N VAL A 60 7.33 -13.65 -13.88
CA VAL A 60 7.51 -12.99 -12.58
C VAL A 60 8.12 -11.60 -12.76
N VAL A 61 7.54 -10.60 -12.10
CA VAL A 61 8.15 -9.30 -11.90
C VAL A 61 8.45 -9.14 -10.41
N ILE A 62 9.67 -8.75 -10.10
CA ILE A 62 10.13 -8.56 -8.72
C ILE A 62 10.38 -7.08 -8.49
N ALA A 63 9.59 -6.48 -7.59
CA ALA A 63 9.76 -5.10 -7.15
C ALA A 63 10.74 -5.05 -5.97
N ALA A 64 11.94 -4.49 -6.18
CA ALA A 64 12.93 -4.36 -5.13
C ALA A 64 13.17 -2.87 -4.80
N GLY A 65 12.68 -2.44 -3.66
CA GLY A 65 12.71 -1.01 -3.29
C GLY A 65 11.87 -0.67 -2.07
N GLY A 66 11.53 0.61 -1.96
CA GLY A 66 10.56 1.12 -1.00
C GLY A 66 9.14 1.08 -1.55
N ASP A 67 8.18 1.60 -0.75
CA ASP A 67 6.76 1.62 -1.10
C ASP A 67 6.49 2.28 -2.45
N GLY A 68 7.16 3.38 -2.79
CA GLY A 68 7.02 4.04 -4.10
C GLY A 68 7.43 3.14 -5.27
N THR A 69 8.54 2.37 -5.15
CA THR A 69 8.97 1.44 -6.20
C THR A 69 7.96 0.31 -6.37
N ILE A 70 7.43 -0.22 -5.26
CA ILE A 70 6.42 -1.29 -5.29
C ILE A 70 5.13 -0.76 -5.93
N ASN A 71 4.68 0.43 -5.54
CA ASN A 71 3.49 1.09 -6.10
C ASN A 71 3.66 1.33 -7.61
N GLU A 72 4.80 1.86 -8.07
CA GLU A 72 5.07 2.06 -9.50
C GLU A 72 5.02 0.74 -10.29
N VAL A 73 5.61 -0.34 -9.76
CA VAL A 73 5.54 -1.66 -10.41
C VAL A 73 4.10 -2.12 -10.51
N VAL A 74 3.31 -2.02 -9.43
CA VAL A 74 1.88 -2.37 -9.44
C VAL A 74 1.11 -1.56 -10.47
N ASN A 75 1.37 -0.24 -10.57
CA ASN A 75 0.75 0.62 -11.60
C ASN A 75 1.13 0.19 -13.05
N GLY A 76 2.27 -0.46 -13.23
CA GLY A 76 2.66 -1.04 -14.52
C GLY A 76 2.01 -2.38 -14.83
N LEU A 77 1.67 -3.17 -13.80
CA LEU A 77 1.03 -4.47 -13.92
C LEU A 77 -0.50 -4.41 -13.95
N ALA A 78 -1.09 -3.36 -13.34
CA ALA A 78 -2.53 -3.25 -13.16
C ALA A 78 -3.29 -3.23 -14.48
N GLU A 79 -4.44 -3.92 -14.50
CA GLU A 79 -5.38 -4.05 -15.62
C GLU A 79 -4.74 -4.49 -16.96
N GLN A 80 -3.54 -5.10 -16.92
CA GLN A 80 -2.98 -5.77 -18.09
C GLN A 80 -3.68 -7.12 -18.33
N GLU A 81 -3.78 -7.53 -19.58
CA GLU A 81 -4.44 -8.78 -19.99
C GLU A 81 -3.75 -10.01 -19.39
N CYS A 82 -2.42 -10.06 -19.48
CA CYS A 82 -1.60 -11.10 -18.89
C CYS A 82 -0.68 -10.50 -17.82
N ARG A 83 -0.95 -10.74 -16.56
CA ARG A 83 -0.17 -10.17 -15.46
C ARG A 83 0.87 -11.16 -14.93
N PRO A 84 2.15 -10.81 -14.92
CA PRO A 84 3.18 -11.55 -14.21
C PRO A 84 2.87 -11.62 -12.70
N LYS A 85 3.33 -12.66 -12.04
CA LYS A 85 3.28 -12.76 -10.58
C LYS A 85 4.23 -11.74 -9.98
N LEU A 86 3.84 -11.15 -8.84
CA LEU A 86 4.62 -10.10 -8.18
C LEU A 86 5.45 -10.69 -7.02
N GLY A 87 6.77 -10.56 -7.13
CA GLY A 87 7.69 -10.73 -6.01
C GLY A 87 8.03 -9.37 -5.39
N ILE A 88 8.31 -9.34 -4.10
CA ILE A 88 8.68 -8.11 -3.38
C ILE A 88 9.97 -8.35 -2.58
N ILE A 89 10.94 -7.44 -2.75
CA ILE A 89 12.14 -7.36 -1.91
C ILE A 89 12.17 -5.98 -1.26
N PRO A 90 11.70 -5.87 0.01
CA PRO A 90 11.55 -4.59 0.67
C PRO A 90 12.90 -4.03 1.10
N SER A 91 13.23 -2.82 0.67
CA SER A 91 14.48 -2.12 1.05
C SER A 91 14.26 -0.66 1.45
N GLY A 92 13.02 -0.22 1.54
CA GLY A 92 12.64 1.13 1.98
C GLY A 92 12.59 1.27 3.51
N THR A 93 12.20 2.46 3.96
CA THR A 93 12.11 2.78 5.40
C THR A 93 10.87 2.15 6.05
N THR A 94 9.73 2.20 5.40
CA THR A 94 8.43 1.78 5.97
C THR A 94 8.02 0.41 5.43
N ASN A 95 7.89 0.26 4.11
CA ASN A 95 7.49 -0.96 3.42
C ASN A 95 6.15 -1.52 3.96
N ASP A 96 5.12 -0.66 3.99
CA ASP A 96 3.82 -1.00 4.60
C ASP A 96 3.15 -2.19 3.91
N PHE A 97 3.19 -2.26 2.58
CA PHE A 97 2.61 -3.38 1.85
C PHE A 97 3.34 -4.70 2.11
N ALA A 98 4.68 -4.69 2.08
CA ALA A 98 5.48 -5.87 2.40
C ALA A 98 5.25 -6.33 3.85
N ARG A 99 5.07 -5.39 4.78
CA ARG A 99 4.75 -5.68 6.17
C ARG A 99 3.37 -6.31 6.32
N ALA A 100 2.35 -5.78 5.62
CA ALA A 100 1.00 -6.36 5.63
C ALA A 100 0.99 -7.80 5.08
N LEU A 101 1.92 -8.12 4.17
CA LEU A 101 2.13 -9.44 3.60
C LEU A 101 3.16 -10.29 4.38
N HIS A 102 3.63 -9.83 5.53
CA HIS A 102 4.65 -10.50 6.37
C HIS A 102 5.96 -10.82 5.63
N ILE A 103 6.27 -10.10 4.54
CA ILE A 103 7.52 -10.29 3.78
C ILE A 103 8.68 -9.68 4.58
N PRO A 104 9.73 -10.46 4.89
CA PRO A 104 10.84 -10.01 5.70
C PRO A 104 11.71 -8.97 4.98
N ARG A 105 12.37 -8.10 5.77
CA ARG A 105 13.33 -7.11 5.23
C ARG A 105 14.67 -7.70 4.84
N ASP A 106 14.98 -8.89 5.30
CA ASP A 106 16.17 -9.63 4.87
C ASP A 106 16.03 -10.01 3.40
N ILE A 107 17.00 -9.59 2.60
CA ILE A 107 16.96 -9.77 1.14
C ILE A 107 16.96 -11.26 0.78
N GLY A 108 17.82 -12.04 1.45
CA GLY A 108 17.94 -13.47 1.21
C GLY A 108 16.63 -14.20 1.49
N ALA A 109 16.03 -13.91 2.65
CA ALA A 109 14.73 -14.49 3.02
C ALA A 109 13.58 -14.05 2.10
N ALA A 110 13.57 -12.79 1.64
CA ALA A 110 12.58 -12.31 0.67
C ALA A 110 12.70 -13.04 -0.68
N VAL A 111 13.92 -13.27 -1.17
CA VAL A 111 14.15 -14.06 -2.39
C VAL A 111 13.74 -15.51 -2.20
N ASP A 112 14.01 -16.11 -1.02
CA ASP A 112 13.61 -17.49 -0.72
C ASP A 112 12.09 -17.69 -0.75
N ILE A 113 11.28 -16.67 -0.36
CA ILE A 113 9.82 -16.68 -0.51
C ILE A 113 9.43 -16.77 -1.99
N ILE A 114 10.07 -15.96 -2.86
CA ILE A 114 9.78 -15.96 -4.30
C ILE A 114 10.15 -17.32 -4.92
N THR A 115 11.28 -17.88 -4.53
CA THR A 115 11.75 -19.17 -5.06
C THR A 115 10.97 -20.38 -4.54
N LYS A 116 10.38 -20.30 -3.33
CA LYS A 116 9.43 -21.30 -2.82
C LYS A 116 8.16 -21.37 -3.65
N GLY A 117 7.69 -20.24 -4.17
CA GLY A 117 6.58 -20.16 -5.09
C GLY A 117 5.20 -20.03 -4.46
N ASP A 118 5.08 -20.00 -3.13
CA ASP A 118 3.80 -19.78 -2.44
C ASP A 118 3.30 -18.36 -2.68
N ARG A 119 2.02 -18.22 -3.03
CA ARG A 119 1.44 -16.93 -3.41
C ARG A 119 -0.03 -16.85 -3.05
N ILE A 120 -0.52 -15.65 -2.90
CA ILE A 120 -1.93 -15.35 -2.70
C ILE A 120 -2.41 -14.30 -3.69
N PRO A 121 -3.69 -14.33 -4.09
CA PRO A 121 -4.30 -13.22 -4.78
C PRO A 121 -4.47 -12.04 -3.82
N VAL A 122 -4.25 -10.82 -4.32
CA VAL A 122 -4.44 -9.59 -3.57
C VAL A 122 -5.28 -8.61 -4.35
N ASP A 123 -6.06 -7.82 -3.63
CA ASP A 123 -6.81 -6.71 -4.17
C ASP A 123 -5.89 -5.51 -4.42
N ILE A 124 -6.25 -4.67 -5.38
CA ILE A 124 -5.66 -3.34 -5.53
C ILE A 124 -6.77 -2.30 -5.64
N GLY A 125 -6.50 -1.10 -5.20
CA GLY A 125 -7.42 0.02 -5.33
C GLY A 125 -7.17 0.77 -6.64
N ARG A 126 -8.24 1.01 -7.42
CA ARG A 126 -8.20 1.96 -8.51
C ARG A 126 -8.85 3.26 -8.06
N ILE A 127 -8.19 4.36 -8.34
CA ILE A 127 -8.70 5.71 -8.18
C ILE A 127 -8.55 6.46 -9.51
N ASN A 128 -9.67 6.78 -10.15
CA ASN A 128 -9.68 7.33 -11.50
C ASN A 128 -8.83 6.45 -12.46
N ASP A 129 -7.65 6.94 -12.87
CA ASP A 129 -6.69 6.27 -13.78
C ASP A 129 -5.40 5.77 -13.09
N ARG A 130 -5.36 5.78 -11.75
CA ARG A 130 -4.20 5.37 -10.95
C ARG A 130 -4.55 4.24 -9.99
N TYR A 131 -3.51 3.58 -9.46
CA TYR A 131 -3.68 2.45 -8.55
C TYR A 131 -2.91 2.68 -7.25
N PHE A 132 -3.44 2.11 -6.16
CA PHE A 132 -2.81 2.09 -4.85
C PHE A 132 -2.95 0.70 -4.21
N ILE A 133 -2.07 0.37 -3.29
CA ILE A 133 -1.96 -0.97 -2.70
C ILE A 133 -2.16 -0.99 -1.18
N ASN A 134 -1.99 0.14 -0.51
CA ASN A 134 -2.19 0.23 0.93
C ASN A 134 -3.34 1.14 1.27
N ILE A 135 -3.21 2.43 0.94
CA ILE A 135 -4.13 3.45 1.39
C ILE A 135 -4.22 4.62 0.41
N ALA A 136 -5.43 5.08 0.24
CA ALA A 136 -5.72 6.40 -0.30
C ALA A 136 -6.47 7.22 0.74
N GLY A 137 -6.38 8.55 0.65
CA GLY A 137 -7.12 9.41 1.54
C GLY A 137 -7.06 10.86 1.14
N GLY A 138 -7.88 11.66 1.79
CA GLY A 138 -7.95 13.11 1.58
C GLY A 138 -8.44 13.81 2.83
N GLY A 139 -8.34 15.15 2.78
CA GLY A 139 -8.66 16.02 3.90
C GLY A 139 -7.45 16.80 4.38
N ARG A 140 -7.68 17.84 5.18
CA ARG A 140 -6.60 18.74 5.61
C ARG A 140 -5.50 18.07 6.42
N ILE A 141 -5.82 16.98 7.12
CA ILE A 141 -4.80 16.21 7.88
C ILE A 141 -3.83 15.50 6.93
N THR A 142 -4.26 15.03 5.77
CA THR A 142 -3.37 14.36 4.82
C THR A 142 -2.34 15.33 4.19
N GLU A 143 -2.67 16.61 4.09
CA GLU A 143 -1.76 17.64 3.59
C GLU A 143 -0.52 17.79 4.49
N LEU A 144 -0.66 17.54 5.80
CA LEU A 144 0.45 17.60 6.76
C LEU A 144 1.57 16.59 6.46
N THR A 145 1.23 15.46 5.83
CA THR A 145 2.22 14.43 5.51
C THR A 145 3.27 14.91 4.52
N TYR A 146 2.95 15.92 3.71
CA TYR A 146 3.88 16.54 2.74
C TYR A 146 4.81 17.59 3.38
N GLU A 147 4.40 18.18 4.50
CA GLU A 147 5.16 19.25 5.15
C GLU A 147 6.28 18.77 6.07
N VAL A 148 6.33 17.46 6.39
CA VAL A 148 7.40 16.91 7.24
C VAL A 148 8.67 16.70 6.41
N PRO A 149 9.77 17.44 6.70
CA PRO A 149 11.02 17.29 5.98
C PRO A 149 11.56 15.86 6.03
N SER A 150 12.07 15.36 4.90
CA SER A 150 12.60 13.99 4.79
C SER A 150 13.68 13.65 5.83
N LYS A 151 14.50 14.65 6.21
CA LYS A 151 15.50 14.50 7.28
C LYS A 151 14.87 14.24 8.65
N LEU A 152 13.74 14.89 8.97
CA LEU A 152 13.02 14.71 10.21
C LEU A 152 12.34 13.33 10.27
N LYS A 153 11.79 12.88 9.14
CA LYS A 153 11.25 11.53 8.98
C LYS A 153 12.29 10.44 9.28
N THR A 154 13.52 10.67 8.83
CA THR A 154 14.63 9.71 9.00
C THR A 154 15.18 9.69 10.43
N MET A 155 15.20 10.84 11.15
CA MET A 155 15.76 10.96 12.49
C MET A 155 14.80 10.55 13.61
N LEU A 156 13.54 10.94 13.52
CA LEU A 156 12.53 10.78 14.57
C LEU A 156 11.47 9.73 14.25
N GLY A 157 11.52 9.16 13.03
CA GLY A 157 10.54 8.16 12.60
C GLY A 157 9.11 8.65 12.77
N GLN A 158 8.24 7.78 13.30
CA GLN A 158 6.82 8.08 13.53
C GLN A 158 6.60 9.26 14.50
N LEU A 159 7.51 9.47 15.46
CA LEU A 159 7.38 10.54 16.46
C LEU A 159 7.37 11.94 15.82
N ALA A 160 8.08 12.12 14.68
CA ALA A 160 8.08 13.38 13.93
C ALA A 160 6.69 13.75 13.41
N TYR A 161 5.93 12.77 12.96
CA TYR A 161 4.55 12.99 12.50
C TYR A 161 3.62 13.38 13.65
N TYR A 162 3.76 12.73 14.82
CA TYR A 162 2.96 13.10 16.00
C TYR A 162 3.24 14.51 16.49
N LEU A 163 4.52 14.91 16.60
CA LEU A 163 4.92 16.23 17.05
C LEU A 163 4.44 17.32 16.09
N LYS A 164 4.65 17.11 14.77
CA LYS A 164 4.18 18.05 13.75
C LYS A 164 2.66 18.12 13.69
N GLY A 165 1.99 16.98 13.77
CA GLY A 165 0.53 16.90 13.84
C GLY A 165 -0.03 17.68 15.04
N MET A 166 0.53 17.52 16.23
CA MET A 166 0.11 18.27 17.44
C MET A 166 0.33 19.77 17.30
N GLU A 167 1.42 20.21 16.69
CA GLU A 167 1.73 21.62 16.48
C GLU A 167 0.73 22.30 15.51
N MET A 168 0.28 21.56 14.49
CA MET A 168 -0.57 22.08 13.42
C MET A 168 -2.08 21.85 13.66
N LEU A 169 -2.44 20.97 14.59
CA LEU A 169 -3.83 20.63 14.90
C LEU A 169 -4.79 21.82 15.08
N PRO A 170 -4.40 22.90 15.78
CA PRO A 170 -5.29 24.07 15.95
C PRO A 170 -5.65 24.76 14.65
N SER A 171 -4.87 24.56 13.58
CA SER A 171 -5.06 25.20 12.28
C SER A 171 -5.79 24.29 11.26
N ILE A 172 -6.00 23.00 11.58
CA ILE A 172 -6.64 22.07 10.67
C ILE A 172 -8.14 22.35 10.60
N LYS A 173 -8.58 22.80 9.43
CA LYS A 173 -9.99 23.01 9.13
C LYS A 173 -10.57 21.70 8.58
N ALA A 174 -11.83 21.41 8.91
CA ALA A 174 -12.60 20.40 8.20
C ALA A 174 -12.97 20.93 6.82
N SER A 175 -13.13 20.01 5.85
CA SER A 175 -13.68 20.30 4.53
C SER A 175 -15.11 19.74 4.42
N ASP A 176 -15.96 20.43 3.68
CA ASP A 176 -17.29 19.94 3.36
C ASP A 176 -17.18 18.89 2.26
N ILE A 177 -17.51 17.62 2.60
CA ILE A 177 -17.26 16.46 1.75
C ILE A 177 -18.53 15.62 1.68
N SER A 178 -18.85 15.17 0.47
CA SER A 178 -19.86 14.15 0.19
C SER A 178 -19.16 12.84 -0.17
N ILE A 179 -19.48 11.75 0.53
CA ILE A 179 -18.92 10.42 0.30
C ILE A 179 -20.07 9.42 0.12
N GLU A 180 -20.20 8.92 -1.10
CA GLU A 180 -21.09 7.81 -1.43
C GLU A 180 -20.29 6.50 -1.37
N TYR A 181 -20.79 5.48 -0.68
CA TYR A 181 -20.17 4.18 -0.52
C TYR A 181 -21.20 3.06 -0.50
N ASP A 182 -21.20 2.24 -1.55
CA ASP A 182 -22.13 1.12 -1.76
C ASP A 182 -23.59 1.45 -1.42
N GLY A 183 -24.10 2.60 -1.95
CA GLY A 183 -25.47 3.07 -1.78
C GLY A 183 -25.76 3.79 -0.46
N LYS A 184 -24.76 3.96 0.41
CA LYS A 184 -24.84 4.84 1.59
C LYS A 184 -24.21 6.18 1.29
N LEU A 185 -24.65 7.23 1.99
CA LEU A 185 -24.18 8.60 1.78
C LEU A 185 -23.77 9.22 3.12
N PHE A 186 -22.59 9.80 3.16
CA PHE A 186 -22.16 10.76 4.17
C PHE A 186 -22.07 12.14 3.54
N GLU A 187 -22.69 13.12 4.16
CA GLU A 187 -22.56 14.55 3.81
C GLU A 187 -22.25 15.34 5.05
N GLY A 188 -21.22 16.19 5.01
CA GLY A 188 -20.85 17.07 6.12
C GLY A 188 -19.35 17.37 6.20
N GLU A 189 -18.99 18.04 7.28
CA GLU A 189 -17.62 18.44 7.54
C GLU A 189 -16.78 17.26 8.07
N ALA A 190 -15.74 16.92 7.32
CA ALA A 190 -14.74 15.89 7.70
C ALA A 190 -13.33 16.48 7.71
N MET A 191 -12.54 16.08 8.69
CA MET A 191 -11.12 16.45 8.79
C MET A 191 -10.25 15.54 7.92
N LEU A 192 -10.70 14.29 7.74
CA LEU A 192 -9.96 13.23 7.08
C LEU A 192 -10.94 12.15 6.60
N PHE A 193 -10.67 11.58 5.42
CA PHE A 193 -11.16 10.25 5.05
C PHE A 193 -10.00 9.39 4.59
N LEU A 194 -10.09 8.09 4.86
CA LEU A 194 -9.11 7.06 4.46
C LEU A 194 -9.84 5.91 3.79
N VAL A 195 -9.25 5.39 2.74
CA VAL A 195 -9.71 4.23 1.97
C VAL A 195 -8.55 3.24 1.97
N GLY A 196 -8.62 2.23 2.84
CA GLY A 196 -7.54 1.27 3.06
C GLY A 196 -7.84 -0.10 2.46
N LEU A 197 -6.79 -0.76 1.95
CA LEU A 197 -6.79 -2.16 1.53
C LEU A 197 -6.12 -3.06 2.58
N THR A 198 -5.20 -2.49 3.35
CA THR A 198 -4.44 -3.21 4.37
C THR A 198 -4.71 -2.62 5.76
N ASN A 199 -4.37 -3.37 6.79
CA ASN A 199 -4.40 -2.89 8.16
C ASN A 199 -3.19 -2.00 8.53
N SER A 200 -2.12 -2.03 7.73
CA SER A 200 -0.87 -1.31 7.97
C SER A 200 -0.83 0.01 7.21
N ILE A 201 -0.82 1.12 7.94
CA ILE A 201 -0.82 2.46 7.38
C ILE A 201 0.21 3.31 8.12
N GLY A 202 1.28 3.74 7.42
CA GLY A 202 2.30 4.61 8.00
C GLY A 202 2.96 4.02 9.25
N GLY A 203 3.00 2.68 9.36
CA GLY A 203 3.47 1.96 10.53
C GLY A 203 2.44 1.73 11.63
N PHE A 204 1.19 2.14 11.44
CA PHE A 204 0.07 1.77 12.33
C PHE A 204 -0.56 0.48 11.82
N GLU A 205 -0.61 -0.54 12.67
CA GLU A 205 -1.11 -1.88 12.32
C GLU A 205 -2.59 -2.10 12.69
N LYS A 206 -3.29 -1.05 13.16
CA LYS A 206 -4.64 -1.19 13.71
C LYS A 206 -5.64 -0.14 13.23
N ILE A 207 -5.32 0.61 12.18
CA ILE A 207 -6.25 1.63 11.64
C ILE A 207 -7.44 0.98 10.94
N ALA A 208 -7.24 -0.16 10.30
CA ALA A 208 -8.29 -0.97 9.70
C ALA A 208 -8.19 -2.41 10.23
N PRO A 209 -8.64 -2.66 11.48
CA PRO A 209 -8.33 -3.90 12.19
C PRO A 209 -8.92 -5.16 11.54
N ASP A 210 -10.01 -5.02 10.80
CA ASP A 210 -10.72 -6.09 10.10
C ASP A 210 -10.49 -6.08 8.58
N SER A 211 -9.51 -5.29 8.08
CA SER A 211 -9.20 -5.30 6.66
C SER A 211 -8.64 -6.65 6.22
N SER A 212 -9.07 -7.13 5.07
CA SER A 212 -8.49 -8.26 4.36
C SER A 212 -7.94 -7.77 3.03
N ILE A 213 -6.83 -8.37 2.59
CA ILE A 213 -6.13 -7.96 1.38
C ILE A 213 -6.72 -8.57 0.11
N ASN A 214 -7.79 -9.39 0.23
CA ASN A 214 -8.37 -10.12 -0.89
C ASN A 214 -9.87 -10.44 -0.73
N ASP A 215 -10.60 -9.59 0.03
CA ASP A 215 -12.06 -9.73 0.26
C ASP A 215 -12.91 -8.89 -0.72
N GLY A 216 -12.27 -8.11 -1.59
CA GLY A 216 -12.96 -7.23 -2.55
C GLY A 216 -13.49 -5.93 -1.93
N LEU A 217 -13.10 -5.60 -0.69
CA LEU A 217 -13.60 -4.46 0.04
C LEU A 217 -12.50 -3.51 0.49
N PHE A 218 -12.79 -2.24 0.46
CA PHE A 218 -12.03 -1.22 1.17
C PHE A 218 -12.51 -1.09 2.61
N SER A 219 -11.61 -0.72 3.50
CA SER A 219 -11.94 -0.15 4.79
C SER A 219 -12.02 1.36 4.66
N LEU A 220 -13.23 1.90 4.69
CA LEU A 220 -13.48 3.35 4.68
C LEU A 220 -13.54 3.86 6.11
N LEU A 221 -12.69 4.86 6.42
CA LEU A 221 -12.71 5.61 7.67
C LEU A 221 -12.96 7.09 7.38
N ILE A 222 -13.95 7.69 8.03
CA ILE A 222 -14.23 9.13 7.95
C ILE A 222 -14.12 9.70 9.35
N LEU A 223 -13.21 10.65 9.57
CA LEU A 223 -13.12 11.43 10.79
C LEU A 223 -13.90 12.72 10.59
N LYS A 224 -15.02 12.84 11.29
CA LYS A 224 -15.84 14.05 11.28
C LYS A 224 -15.08 15.26 11.84
N LYS A 225 -15.63 16.45 11.71
CA LYS A 225 -15.11 17.63 12.37
C LYS A 225 -15.19 17.46 13.88
N ILE A 226 -14.06 17.60 14.55
CA ILE A 226 -13.90 17.46 16.00
C ILE A 226 -12.97 18.55 16.55
N ASN A 227 -13.04 18.76 17.86
CA ASN A 227 -12.11 19.64 18.55
C ASN A 227 -10.80 18.92 18.93
N LEU A 228 -9.83 19.68 19.45
CA LEU A 228 -8.50 19.15 19.79
C LEU A 228 -8.58 18.03 20.85
N ALA A 229 -9.43 18.15 21.88
CA ALA A 229 -9.54 17.15 22.95
C ALA A 229 -10.12 15.83 22.39
N GLU A 230 -11.14 15.92 21.55
CA GLU A 230 -11.72 14.77 20.85
C GLU A 230 -10.72 14.12 19.90
N PHE A 231 -9.92 14.94 19.18
CA PHE A 231 -8.87 14.41 18.29
C PHE A 231 -7.82 13.61 19.07
N ILE A 232 -7.32 14.13 20.20
CA ILE A 232 -6.37 13.41 21.06
C ILE A 232 -6.98 12.08 21.53
N ARG A 233 -8.26 12.09 21.91
CA ARG A 233 -8.98 10.87 22.30
C ARG A 233 -9.02 9.87 21.15
N VAL A 234 -9.49 10.27 19.95
CA VAL A 234 -9.57 9.38 18.78
C VAL A 234 -8.19 8.86 18.39
N ALA A 235 -7.15 9.70 18.39
CA ALA A 235 -5.79 9.28 18.11
C ALA A 235 -5.27 8.24 19.12
N THR A 236 -5.60 8.40 20.41
CA THR A 236 -5.24 7.44 21.46
C THR A 236 -5.97 6.09 21.25
N LEU A 237 -7.24 6.13 20.86
CA LEU A 237 -8.00 4.94 20.52
C LEU A 237 -7.47 4.25 19.26
N ALA A 238 -6.98 5.03 18.28
CA ALA A 238 -6.40 4.49 17.03
C ALA A 238 -5.16 3.63 17.27
N ILE A 239 -4.33 3.99 18.26
CA ILE A 239 -3.17 3.17 18.65
C ILE A 239 -3.60 1.78 19.14
N ARG A 240 -4.80 1.67 19.74
CA ARG A 240 -5.38 0.42 20.25
C ARG A 240 -6.28 -0.30 19.24
N GLY A 241 -6.65 0.36 18.14
CA GLY A 241 -7.62 -0.14 17.16
C GLY A 241 -9.08 0.03 17.60
N GLU A 242 -9.35 0.83 18.66
CA GLU A 242 -10.67 1.03 19.25
C GLU A 242 -11.41 2.25 18.68
N HIS A 243 -10.74 3.07 17.87
CA HIS A 243 -11.28 4.29 17.26
C HIS A 243 -12.46 4.04 16.31
N VAL A 244 -12.57 2.83 15.77
CA VAL A 244 -13.69 2.44 14.88
C VAL A 244 -15.05 2.49 15.59
N ASN A 245 -15.06 2.48 16.92
CA ASN A 245 -16.27 2.57 17.76
C ASN A 245 -16.53 4.00 18.27
N ASP A 246 -15.70 4.99 17.93
CA ASP A 246 -15.89 6.37 18.37
C ASP A 246 -17.02 7.04 17.56
N PRO A 247 -17.95 7.80 18.21
CA PRO A 247 -19.07 8.44 17.52
C PRO A 247 -18.67 9.49 16.49
N ASN A 248 -17.44 9.98 16.55
CA ASN A 248 -16.88 10.94 15.60
C ASN A 248 -16.19 10.25 14.41
N VAL A 249 -16.12 8.92 14.41
CA VAL A 249 -15.56 8.11 13.33
C VAL A 249 -16.67 7.32 12.65
N ILE A 250 -16.75 7.39 11.35
CA ILE A 250 -17.51 6.43 10.55
C ILE A 250 -16.51 5.41 10.02
N TYR A 251 -16.78 4.15 10.32
CA TYR A 251 -16.02 3.04 9.78
C TYR A 251 -16.94 2.10 9.02
N ALA A 252 -16.60 1.78 7.78
CA ALA A 252 -17.42 0.96 6.90
C ALA A 252 -16.56 0.13 5.94
N LYS A 253 -17.11 -0.99 5.47
CA LYS A 253 -16.58 -1.72 4.31
C LYS A 253 -17.35 -1.30 3.07
N ALA A 254 -16.64 -1.12 1.95
CA ALA A 254 -17.24 -0.78 0.67
C ALA A 254 -16.36 -1.24 -0.51
N SER A 255 -16.98 -1.63 -1.61
CA SER A 255 -16.28 -2.00 -2.85
C SER A 255 -16.12 -0.83 -3.81
N ARG A 256 -17.01 0.17 -3.71
CA ARG A 256 -16.99 1.40 -4.51
C ARG A 256 -17.25 2.60 -3.61
N ILE A 257 -16.45 3.65 -3.81
CA ILE A 257 -16.54 4.88 -3.05
C ILE A 257 -16.41 6.04 -4.03
N LYS A 258 -17.32 7.02 -3.93
CA LYS A 258 -17.21 8.28 -4.65
C LYS A 258 -17.10 9.42 -3.66
N VAL A 259 -16.12 10.28 -3.88
CA VAL A 259 -15.86 11.42 -3.00
C VAL A 259 -15.89 12.69 -3.80
N HIS A 260 -16.68 13.64 -3.32
CA HIS A 260 -16.80 14.96 -3.90
C HIS A 260 -16.65 16.03 -2.82
N SER A 261 -16.09 17.16 -3.21
CA SER A 261 -16.05 18.39 -2.40
C SER A 261 -16.08 19.59 -3.33
N ASN A 262 -16.71 20.68 -2.89
CA ASN A 262 -16.64 21.98 -3.56
C ASN A 262 -15.33 22.72 -3.26
N GLU A 263 -14.58 22.25 -2.29
CA GLU A 263 -13.26 22.75 -1.93
C GLU A 263 -12.15 22.00 -2.67
N LYS A 264 -10.97 22.62 -2.77
CA LYS A 264 -9.76 21.94 -3.25
C LYS A 264 -9.24 21.02 -2.14
N VAL A 265 -9.48 19.73 -2.24
CA VAL A 265 -8.98 18.71 -1.32
C VAL A 265 -7.97 17.85 -2.06
N GLN A 266 -6.75 17.80 -1.53
CA GLN A 266 -5.68 16.96 -2.07
C GLN A 266 -5.87 15.51 -1.64
N LEU A 267 -5.53 14.61 -2.57
CA LEU A 267 -5.50 13.18 -2.33
C LEU A 267 -4.06 12.71 -2.10
N ASN A 268 -3.92 11.80 -1.16
CA ASN A 268 -2.69 11.04 -0.93
C ASN A 268 -2.93 9.59 -1.34
N LEU A 269 -2.02 9.01 -2.09
CA LEU A 269 -2.02 7.61 -2.51
C LEU A 269 -0.70 6.98 -2.07
N ASP A 270 -0.75 6.02 -1.15
CA ASP A 270 0.43 5.31 -0.63
C ASP A 270 1.58 6.25 -0.20
N GLY A 271 1.24 7.46 0.29
CA GLY A 271 2.23 8.46 0.74
C GLY A 271 2.61 9.52 -0.30
N GLU A 272 2.11 9.42 -1.53
CA GLU A 272 2.40 10.35 -2.62
C GLU A 272 1.18 11.19 -3.02
N PHE A 273 1.41 12.31 -3.73
CA PHE A 273 0.33 13.14 -4.24
C PHE A 273 -0.52 12.38 -5.27
N GLY A 274 -1.80 12.22 -4.99
CA GLY A 274 -2.78 11.48 -5.77
C GLY A 274 -3.70 12.30 -6.66
N GLY A 275 -3.53 13.62 -6.69
CA GLY A 275 -4.42 14.53 -7.40
C GLY A 275 -5.37 15.28 -6.46
N LEU A 276 -6.49 15.73 -7.00
CA LEU A 276 -7.52 16.48 -6.29
C LEU A 276 -8.87 15.76 -6.40
N LEU A 277 -9.80 16.02 -5.46
CA LEU A 277 -11.20 15.65 -5.64
C LEU A 277 -11.80 16.37 -6.86
N PRO A 278 -12.83 15.77 -7.53
CA PRO A 278 -13.53 14.54 -7.16
C PRO A 278 -12.74 13.25 -7.48
N ALA A 279 -13.08 12.17 -6.78
CA ALA A 279 -12.45 10.88 -6.99
C ALA A 279 -13.45 9.72 -6.90
N GLU A 280 -13.26 8.72 -7.76
CA GLU A 280 -13.97 7.45 -7.71
C GLU A 280 -12.98 6.32 -7.39
N PHE A 281 -13.28 5.55 -6.35
CA PHE A 281 -12.51 4.40 -5.91
C PHE A 281 -13.25 3.12 -6.28
N ALA A 282 -12.54 2.16 -6.85
CA ALA A 282 -13.04 0.83 -7.13
C ALA A 282 -12.03 -0.21 -6.65
N ASN A 283 -12.50 -1.19 -5.87
CA ASN A 283 -11.68 -2.33 -5.51
C ASN A 283 -11.61 -3.29 -6.71
N LEU A 284 -10.39 -3.61 -7.13
CA LEU A 284 -10.12 -4.63 -8.14
C LEU A 284 -9.81 -5.94 -7.40
N TYR A 285 -10.84 -6.75 -7.25
CA TYR A 285 -10.83 -7.97 -6.47
C TYR A 285 -9.83 -9.00 -7.01
N ARG A 286 -8.94 -9.50 -6.15
CA ARG A 286 -7.93 -10.54 -6.44
C ARG A 286 -7.14 -10.27 -7.72
N HIS A 287 -6.70 -9.03 -7.87
CA HIS A 287 -6.20 -8.53 -9.14
C HIS A 287 -4.76 -8.95 -9.46
N LEU A 288 -3.91 -9.13 -8.45
CA LEU A 288 -2.52 -9.59 -8.61
C LEU A 288 -2.27 -10.82 -7.75
N GLU A 289 -1.40 -11.72 -8.23
CA GLU A 289 -0.83 -12.81 -7.43
C GLU A 289 0.51 -12.36 -6.85
N VAL A 290 0.66 -12.39 -5.53
CA VAL A 290 1.89 -11.94 -4.83
C VAL A 290 2.51 -13.10 -4.08
N PHE A 291 3.84 -13.27 -4.20
CA PHE A 291 4.60 -14.25 -3.42
C PHE A 291 4.66 -13.84 -1.95
N VAL A 292 4.34 -14.77 -1.06
CA VAL A 292 4.23 -14.52 0.38
C VAL A 292 4.73 -15.71 1.21
N PRO A 293 5.15 -15.49 2.47
CA PRO A 293 5.40 -16.56 3.43
C PRO A 293 4.05 -17.10 3.91
N ILE A 294 3.47 -18.06 3.19
CA ILE A 294 2.07 -18.49 3.34
C ILE A 294 1.73 -18.95 4.77
N ASP A 295 2.69 -19.49 5.51
CA ASP A 295 2.48 -19.93 6.88
C ASP A 295 2.23 -18.74 7.83
N ASP A 296 2.84 -17.58 7.56
CA ASP A 296 2.76 -16.37 8.38
C ASP A 296 1.57 -15.47 8.00
N ILE A 297 0.92 -15.71 6.86
CA ILE A 297 -0.24 -14.93 6.41
C ILE A 297 -1.44 -15.17 7.33
N ARG A 298 -2.18 -14.10 7.62
CA ARG A 298 -3.38 -14.18 8.46
C ARG A 298 -4.39 -15.19 7.89
N PRO A 299 -5.05 -15.97 8.75
CA PRO A 299 -6.00 -16.99 8.27
C PRO A 299 -7.09 -16.46 7.34
N LEU A 300 -7.57 -15.22 7.57
CA LEU A 300 -8.61 -14.59 6.73
C LEU A 300 -8.13 -14.20 5.32
N ASP A 301 -6.81 -14.08 5.13
CA ASP A 301 -6.19 -13.72 3.86
C ASP A 301 -5.68 -14.96 3.08
N LYS A 302 -5.70 -16.15 3.70
CA LYS A 302 -5.33 -17.40 3.02
C LYS A 302 -6.41 -17.81 2.03
N PRO A 303 -6.03 -18.46 0.90
CA PRO A 303 -7.02 -19.05 -0.01
C PRO A 303 -7.94 -20.02 0.73
N THR A 304 -9.22 -20.09 0.34
CA THR A 304 -10.22 -20.95 0.98
C THR A 304 -9.90 -22.45 0.84
N ASP A 305 -9.13 -22.81 -0.16
CA ASP A 305 -8.65 -24.17 -0.46
C ASP A 305 -7.24 -24.43 0.09
N TRP A 306 -6.67 -23.49 0.85
CA TRP A 306 -5.34 -23.66 1.42
C TRP A 306 -5.30 -24.80 2.44
N VAL A 307 -4.35 -25.72 2.24
CA VAL A 307 -4.08 -26.83 3.16
C VAL A 307 -2.64 -26.73 3.64
N PRO A 308 -2.38 -26.76 4.97
CA PRO A 308 -1.02 -26.74 5.50
C PRO A 308 -0.15 -27.86 4.90
N GLY A 309 1.04 -27.48 4.39
CA GLY A 309 2.00 -28.40 3.81
C GLY A 309 1.77 -28.78 2.35
N GLN A 310 0.71 -28.31 1.70
CA GLN A 310 0.47 -28.51 0.27
C GLN A 310 1.02 -27.31 -0.52
N ARG A 311 1.94 -27.56 -1.45
CA ARG A 311 2.45 -26.51 -2.35
C ARG A 311 1.43 -26.23 -3.44
N TYR A 312 1.04 -25.01 -3.60
CA TYR A 312 0.24 -24.55 -4.76
C TYR A 312 1.19 -24.29 -5.93
N SER A 313 1.06 -25.10 -6.97
CA SER A 313 1.87 -25.04 -8.20
C SER A 313 1.34 -23.99 -9.18
#